data_2a1d0a84a7a79ee5301abaf5b0732d44
#
_entry.id   2a1d0a84a7a79ee5301abaf5b0732d44
#
_cell.length_a   1.000
_cell.length_b   1.000
_cell.length_c   1.000
_cell.angle_alpha   90.00
_cell.angle_beta   90.00
_cell.angle_gamma   90.00
#
_symmetry.space_group_name_H-M   'P 1'
#
loop_
_entity.id
_entity.type
_entity.pdbx_description
1 polymer ?
#
loop_
_entity_poly.entity_id
_entity_poly.type
_entity_poly.pdbx_seq_one_letter_code
_entity_poly.pdbx_strand_id
1 'polypeptide(L)'
;MGISKQVDFATLIEALGSEELPHMKGMGRRERKAAETRLKLFRCALRLFAERGFPNVTVEDITEAADVGKGTFFNYFDSKDHVLSVMAEIQLGKVREALQAAEEGKRSIRSVLHDLFTKVCEEPGRSPELARAVLTAFLSSSIRDLLSRNMSDGRRMAGRILELGQQRGEIDPKLKTEQMALQLQQSFLGTMLLWSLHGEQKLQSAVEASFQHFWRAIAKK
;
A
#
# COMPACT_ATOMS: atom_id res chain seq x y z
N MET A 1 27.82 3.92 13.18
CA MET A 1 26.65 4.36 13.98
C MET A 1 25.52 4.59 13.00
N GLY A 2 24.64 3.59 12.85
CA GLY A 2 23.56 3.59 11.85
C GLY A 2 22.52 4.64 12.19
N ILE A 3 22.26 5.54 11.25
CA ILE A 3 21.09 6.41 11.27
C ILE A 3 19.89 5.47 11.14
N SER A 4 19.04 5.49 12.15
CA SER A 4 17.85 4.65 12.25
C SER A 4 17.09 4.63 10.92
N LYS A 5 16.92 3.45 10.33
CA LYS A 5 16.06 3.18 9.14
C LYS A 5 14.57 3.37 9.45
N GLN A 6 14.23 3.78 10.68
CA GLN A 6 12.87 4.01 11.16
C GLN A 6 12.49 5.48 11.04
N VAL A 7 12.06 5.90 9.85
CA VAL A 7 11.13 7.03 9.74
C VAL A 7 9.74 6.45 9.98
N ASP A 8 8.99 7.07 10.88
CA ASP A 8 7.63 6.67 11.20
C ASP A 8 6.78 6.57 9.93
N PHE A 9 6.12 5.42 9.76
CA PHE A 9 5.29 5.11 8.58
C PHE A 9 4.15 6.09 8.40
N ALA A 10 3.57 6.63 9.49
CA ALA A 10 2.53 7.65 9.43
C ALA A 10 3.00 8.88 8.62
N THR A 11 4.24 9.32 8.83
CA THR A 11 4.84 10.44 8.10
C THR A 11 4.99 10.16 6.60
N LEU A 12 5.26 8.91 6.20
CA LEU A 12 5.37 8.55 4.77
C LEU A 12 3.99 8.47 4.10
N ILE A 13 2.97 7.99 4.80
CA ILE A 13 1.58 7.89 4.31
C ILE A 13 1.00 9.29 4.07
N GLU A 14 1.10 10.18 5.05
CA GLU A 14 0.63 11.56 4.94
C GLU A 14 1.36 12.34 3.83
N ALA A 15 2.67 12.07 3.68
CA ALA A 15 3.50 12.74 2.69
C ALA A 15 3.27 12.28 1.24
N LEU A 16 2.69 11.11 1.01
CA LEU A 16 2.33 10.66 -0.35
C LEU A 16 1.12 11.39 -0.92
N GLY A 17 0.22 11.89 -0.06
CA GLY A 17 -0.98 12.63 -0.43
C GLY A 17 -0.82 14.15 -0.49
N SER A 18 0.29 14.72 0.04
CA SER A 18 0.52 16.17 0.12
C SER A 18 1.86 16.56 -0.51
N GLU A 19 1.93 17.76 -1.10
CA GLU A 19 3.20 18.36 -1.54
C GLU A 19 4.08 18.76 -0.34
N GLU A 20 3.49 18.96 0.83
CA GLU A 20 4.18 19.29 2.08
C GLU A 20 4.21 18.08 3.02
N LEU A 21 5.31 17.94 3.77
CA LEU A 21 5.49 16.90 4.80
C LEU A 21 4.73 17.26 6.08
N PRO A 22 3.58 16.65 6.38
CA PRO A 22 2.86 16.91 7.61
C PRO A 22 3.58 16.25 8.81
N HIS A 23 3.47 16.85 9.97
CA HIS A 23 3.90 16.30 11.29
C HIS A 23 5.41 16.10 11.57
N MET A 24 6.29 16.92 10.98
CA MET A 24 7.69 16.95 11.42
C MET A 24 7.94 17.84 12.66
N LYS A 25 6.86 18.22 13.39
CA LYS A 25 6.99 18.97 14.66
C LYS A 25 7.60 18.06 15.73
N GLY A 26 8.82 18.38 16.16
CA GLY A 26 9.56 17.63 17.17
C GLY A 26 10.78 16.86 16.65
N MET A 27 10.92 16.66 15.35
CA MET A 27 12.12 16.04 14.77
C MET A 27 13.30 17.02 14.69
N GLY A 28 14.50 16.54 14.98
CA GLY A 28 15.72 17.32 14.78
C GLY A 28 15.94 17.67 13.31
N ARG A 29 16.62 18.80 13.02
CA ARG A 29 16.90 19.24 11.62
C ARG A 29 17.52 18.15 10.75
N ARG A 30 18.41 17.32 11.32
CA ARG A 30 19.09 16.23 10.61
C ARG A 30 18.13 15.10 10.25
N GLU A 31 17.26 14.72 11.16
CA GLU A 31 16.24 13.66 10.96
C GLU A 31 15.22 14.09 9.92
N ARG A 32 14.75 15.35 9.98
CA ARG A 32 13.84 15.91 8.99
C ARG A 32 14.46 15.87 7.59
N LYS A 33 15.71 16.32 7.43
CA LYS A 33 16.41 16.30 6.14
C LYS A 33 16.58 14.86 5.61
N ALA A 34 16.82 13.90 6.50
CA ALA A 34 16.92 12.48 6.12
C ALA A 34 15.57 11.92 5.62
N ALA A 35 14.48 12.25 6.30
CA ALA A 35 13.12 11.86 5.88
C ALA A 35 12.73 12.50 4.54
N GLU A 36 13.00 13.78 4.34
CA GLU A 36 12.79 14.51 3.08
C GLU A 36 13.55 13.84 1.92
N THR A 37 14.84 13.51 2.14
CA THR A 37 15.65 12.85 1.11
C THR A 37 15.13 11.46 0.78
N ARG A 38 14.76 10.65 1.78
CA ARG A 38 14.18 9.31 1.57
C ARG A 38 12.89 9.40 0.78
N LEU A 39 12.00 10.34 1.13
CA LEU A 39 10.75 10.54 0.42
C LEU A 39 10.96 11.02 -1.01
N LYS A 40 11.90 11.92 -1.25
CA LYS A 40 12.26 12.39 -2.59
C LYS A 40 12.72 11.24 -3.48
N LEU A 41 13.61 10.39 -2.98
CA LEU A 41 14.08 9.18 -3.67
C LEU A 41 12.92 8.23 -3.98
N PHE A 42 12.06 7.97 -2.99
CA PHE A 42 10.89 7.11 -3.15
C PHE A 42 9.93 7.63 -4.24
N ARG A 43 9.58 8.92 -4.20
CA ARG A 43 8.71 9.54 -5.22
C ARG A 43 9.32 9.50 -6.63
N CYS A 44 10.62 9.80 -6.76
CA CYS A 44 11.32 9.72 -8.04
C CYS A 44 11.32 8.28 -8.58
N ALA A 45 11.59 7.30 -7.73
CA ALA A 45 11.56 5.90 -8.12
C ALA A 45 10.18 5.46 -8.62
N LEU A 46 9.11 5.75 -7.86
CA LEU A 46 7.74 5.39 -8.26
C LEU A 46 7.32 6.06 -9.57
N ARG A 47 7.67 7.33 -9.76
CA ARG A 47 7.42 8.04 -11.02
C ARG A 47 8.12 7.37 -12.19
N LEU A 48 9.42 7.08 -12.06
CA LEU A 48 10.19 6.41 -13.11
C LEU A 48 9.67 5.00 -13.40
N PHE A 49 9.27 4.25 -12.38
CA PHE A 49 8.64 2.93 -12.57
C PHE A 49 7.31 3.03 -13.32
N ALA A 50 6.54 4.08 -13.08
CA ALA A 50 5.30 4.35 -13.78
C ALA A 50 5.53 4.77 -15.25
N GLU A 51 6.56 5.58 -15.52
CA GLU A 51 6.86 6.12 -16.86
C GLU A 51 7.57 5.10 -17.76
N ARG A 52 8.54 4.35 -17.21
CA ARG A 52 9.49 3.52 -18.00
C ARG A 52 9.35 2.02 -17.76
N GLY A 53 8.55 1.64 -16.76
CA GLY A 53 8.48 0.26 -16.26
C GLY A 53 9.65 -0.10 -15.35
N PHE A 54 9.40 -0.91 -14.33
CA PHE A 54 10.38 -1.29 -13.30
C PHE A 54 11.70 -1.89 -13.86
N PRO A 55 11.69 -2.80 -14.87
CA PRO A 55 12.92 -3.39 -15.39
C PRO A 55 13.87 -2.37 -16.02
N ASN A 56 13.35 -1.31 -16.60
CA ASN A 56 14.08 -0.32 -17.38
C ASN A 56 14.64 0.84 -16.55
N VAL A 57 14.43 0.83 -15.23
CA VAL A 57 14.90 1.89 -14.31
C VAL A 57 16.07 1.38 -13.50
N THR A 58 17.15 2.14 -13.48
CA THR A 58 18.35 1.88 -12.67
C THR A 58 18.35 2.71 -11.39
N VAL A 59 19.26 2.39 -10.46
CA VAL A 59 19.49 3.22 -9.26
C VAL A 59 20.05 4.58 -9.67
N GLU A 60 20.86 4.61 -10.72
CA GLU A 60 21.43 5.82 -11.31
C GLU A 60 20.33 6.77 -11.79
N ASP A 61 19.35 6.28 -12.55
CA ASP A 61 18.19 7.08 -12.99
C ASP A 61 17.45 7.70 -11.82
N ILE A 62 17.25 6.93 -10.75
CA ILE A 62 16.54 7.39 -9.55
C ILE A 62 17.32 8.49 -8.84
N THR A 63 18.65 8.32 -8.70
CA THR A 63 19.49 9.28 -7.99
C THR A 63 19.68 10.56 -8.79
N GLU A 64 19.80 10.48 -10.12
CA GLU A 64 19.81 11.63 -11.02
C GLU A 64 18.51 12.42 -10.93
N ALA A 65 17.35 11.74 -11.03
CA ALA A 65 16.04 12.37 -10.93
C ALA A 65 15.79 13.00 -9.54
N ALA A 66 16.43 12.47 -8.49
CA ALA A 66 16.36 12.99 -7.13
C ALA A 66 17.45 14.01 -6.81
N ASP A 67 18.37 14.30 -7.74
CA ASP A 67 19.50 15.19 -7.53
C ASP A 67 20.30 14.84 -6.27
N VAL A 68 20.73 13.58 -6.16
CA VAL A 68 21.54 13.06 -5.06
C VAL A 68 22.57 12.05 -5.57
N GLY A 69 23.65 11.87 -4.82
CA GLY A 69 24.66 10.85 -5.15
C GLY A 69 24.16 9.42 -4.90
N LYS A 70 24.69 8.45 -5.67
CA LYS A 70 24.37 7.01 -5.56
C LYS A 70 24.54 6.47 -4.13
N GLY A 71 25.55 6.90 -3.39
CA GLY A 71 25.76 6.55 -1.99
C GLY A 71 24.60 6.98 -1.09
N THR A 72 23.94 8.11 -1.43
CA THR A 72 22.77 8.59 -0.69
C THR A 72 21.59 7.64 -0.85
N PHE A 73 21.38 7.06 -2.02
CA PHE A 73 20.33 6.05 -2.24
C PHE A 73 20.54 4.84 -1.30
N PHE A 74 21.76 4.30 -1.27
CA PHE A 74 22.07 3.11 -0.47
C PHE A 74 22.03 3.34 1.05
N ASN A 75 22.03 4.61 1.51
CA ASN A 75 21.75 4.92 2.91
C ASN A 75 20.29 4.65 3.31
N TYR A 76 19.36 4.61 2.33
CA TYR A 76 17.90 4.47 2.57
C TYR A 76 17.30 3.19 2.00
N PHE A 77 17.82 2.70 0.87
CA PHE A 77 17.30 1.54 0.16
C PHE A 77 18.44 0.62 -0.24
N ASP A 78 18.34 -0.67 0.11
CA ASP A 78 19.37 -1.66 -0.23
C ASP A 78 19.38 -2.00 -1.74
N SER A 79 18.24 -1.80 -2.41
CA SER A 79 18.06 -2.01 -3.86
C SER A 79 16.84 -1.25 -4.38
N LYS A 80 16.63 -1.22 -5.70
CA LYS A 80 15.39 -0.67 -6.27
C LYS A 80 14.15 -1.48 -5.89
N ASP A 81 14.29 -2.79 -5.66
CA ASP A 81 13.23 -3.65 -5.15
C ASP A 81 12.81 -3.24 -3.72
N HIS A 82 13.76 -2.79 -2.91
CA HIS A 82 13.49 -2.30 -1.57
C HIS A 82 12.55 -1.07 -1.56
N VAL A 83 12.58 -0.24 -2.62
CA VAL A 83 11.61 0.85 -2.78
C VAL A 83 10.17 0.31 -2.84
N LEU A 84 9.94 -0.79 -3.57
CA LEU A 84 8.63 -1.44 -3.65
C LEU A 84 8.20 -2.07 -2.32
N SER A 85 9.15 -2.55 -1.51
CA SER A 85 8.84 -3.05 -0.17
C SER A 85 8.31 -1.95 0.75
N VAL A 86 8.87 -0.73 0.64
CA VAL A 86 8.35 0.44 1.37
C VAL A 86 6.90 0.75 0.98
N MET A 87 6.56 0.62 -0.30
CA MET A 87 5.16 0.75 -0.73
C MET A 87 4.25 -0.29 -0.06
N ALA A 88 4.69 -1.56 0.02
CA ALA A 88 3.92 -2.60 0.69
C ALA A 88 3.71 -2.33 2.20
N GLU A 89 4.70 -1.75 2.85
CA GLU A 89 4.58 -1.33 4.25
C GLU A 89 3.59 -0.17 4.42
N ILE A 90 3.56 0.79 3.49
CA ILE A 90 2.56 1.86 3.45
C ILE A 90 1.15 1.27 3.31
N GLN A 91 0.96 0.31 2.42
CA GLN A 91 -0.33 -0.36 2.28
C GLN A 91 -0.76 -1.07 3.58
N LEU A 92 0.18 -1.71 4.27
CA LEU A 92 -0.07 -2.34 5.57
C LEU A 92 -0.49 -1.31 6.64
N GLY A 93 0.09 -0.11 6.61
CA GLY A 93 -0.31 1.03 7.43
C GLY A 93 -1.79 1.39 7.24
N LYS A 94 -2.26 1.47 5.98
CA LYS A 94 -3.68 1.74 5.66
C LYS A 94 -4.62 0.67 6.22
N VAL A 95 -4.20 -0.60 6.21
CA VAL A 95 -5.00 -1.68 6.83
C VAL A 95 -5.09 -1.50 8.34
N ARG A 96 -3.99 -1.07 8.98
CA ARG A 96 -3.96 -0.79 10.42
C ARG A 96 -4.88 0.37 10.80
N GLU A 97 -4.87 1.45 10.04
CA GLU A 97 -5.78 2.58 10.22
C GLU A 97 -7.26 2.16 10.05
N ALA A 98 -7.55 1.33 9.06
CA ALA A 98 -8.89 0.79 8.87
C ALA A 98 -9.34 -0.09 10.06
N LEU A 99 -8.45 -0.90 10.61
CA LEU A 99 -8.75 -1.68 11.82
C LEU A 99 -9.05 -0.77 13.00
N GLN A 100 -8.24 0.26 13.24
CA GLN A 100 -8.48 1.24 14.28
C GLN A 100 -9.85 1.94 14.09
N ALA A 101 -10.18 2.39 12.88
CA ALA A 101 -11.46 3.00 12.58
C ALA A 101 -12.64 2.03 12.79
N ALA A 102 -12.44 0.74 12.51
CA ALA A 102 -13.43 -0.30 12.81
C ALA A 102 -13.62 -0.48 14.32
N GLU A 103 -12.54 -0.51 15.11
CA GLU A 103 -12.58 -0.66 16.56
C GLU A 103 -13.25 0.54 17.26
N GLU A 104 -13.04 1.77 16.78
CA GLU A 104 -13.70 2.97 17.27
C GLU A 104 -15.23 2.93 17.14
N GLY A 105 -15.78 2.17 16.22
CA GLY A 105 -17.21 1.92 16.12
C GLY A 105 -18.07 3.08 15.58
N LYS A 106 -17.45 4.18 15.15
CA LYS A 106 -18.16 5.39 14.66
C LYS A 106 -18.73 5.23 13.25
N ARG A 107 -18.26 4.23 12.50
CA ARG A 107 -18.58 3.98 11.10
C ARG A 107 -19.02 2.53 10.91
N SER A 108 -19.88 2.29 9.90
CA SER A 108 -20.20 0.91 9.50
C SER A 108 -18.98 0.16 8.97
N ILE A 109 -18.92 -1.13 9.19
CA ILE A 109 -17.83 -1.97 8.67
C ILE A 109 -17.80 -1.94 7.14
N ARG A 110 -18.97 -1.86 6.50
CA ARG A 110 -19.04 -1.65 5.05
C ARG A 110 -18.27 -0.41 4.61
N SER A 111 -18.50 0.72 5.29
CA SER A 111 -17.81 1.98 4.95
C SER A 111 -16.31 1.90 5.19
N VAL A 112 -15.87 1.28 6.30
CA VAL A 112 -14.45 1.11 6.61
C VAL A 112 -13.76 0.25 5.56
N LEU A 113 -14.35 -0.90 5.19
CA LEU A 113 -13.79 -1.81 4.19
C LEU A 113 -13.80 -1.18 2.79
N HIS A 114 -14.84 -0.42 2.43
CA HIS A 114 -14.91 0.29 1.16
C HIS A 114 -13.78 1.30 1.01
N ASP A 115 -13.60 2.14 2.04
CA ASP A 115 -12.52 3.12 2.05
C ASP A 115 -11.14 2.46 2.03
N LEU A 116 -10.95 1.37 2.77
CA LEU A 116 -9.70 0.61 2.72
C LEU A 116 -9.44 0.11 1.31
N PHE A 117 -10.44 -0.55 0.68
CA PHE A 117 -10.29 -1.12 -0.66
C PHE A 117 -9.96 -0.06 -1.70
N THR A 118 -10.56 1.13 -1.59
CA THR A 118 -10.25 2.28 -2.45
C THR A 118 -8.84 2.81 -2.20
N LYS A 119 -8.50 3.10 -0.94
CA LYS A 119 -7.22 3.70 -0.56
C LYS A 119 -6.02 2.83 -0.92
N VAL A 120 -6.11 1.50 -0.78
CA VAL A 120 -4.99 0.61 -1.15
C VAL A 120 -4.75 0.55 -2.65
N CYS A 121 -5.72 0.95 -3.47
CA CYS A 121 -5.58 1.03 -4.93
C CYS A 121 -4.99 2.36 -5.42
N GLU A 122 -5.00 3.43 -4.62
CA GLU A 122 -4.67 4.79 -5.08
C GLU A 122 -3.25 4.91 -5.65
N GLU A 123 -2.22 4.54 -4.88
CA GLU A 123 -0.84 4.67 -5.35
C GLU A 123 -0.48 3.68 -6.46
N PRO A 124 -0.75 2.36 -6.32
CA PRO A 124 -0.46 1.43 -7.41
C PRO A 124 -1.29 1.76 -8.67
N GLY A 125 -2.47 2.34 -8.48
CA GLY A 125 -3.40 2.70 -9.55
C GLY A 125 -3.06 3.99 -10.31
N ARG A 126 -1.94 4.64 -10.04
CA ARG A 126 -1.51 5.83 -10.78
C ARG A 126 -1.19 5.53 -12.24
N SER A 127 -0.68 4.34 -12.52
CA SER A 127 -0.52 3.84 -13.89
C SER A 127 -0.51 2.31 -13.94
N PRO A 128 -0.90 1.71 -15.08
CA PRO A 128 -0.78 0.26 -15.29
C PRO A 128 0.66 -0.25 -15.10
N GLU A 129 1.66 0.55 -15.50
CA GLU A 129 3.09 0.23 -15.37
C GLU A 129 3.50 0.10 -13.90
N LEU A 130 3.06 1.05 -13.06
CA LEU A 130 3.33 0.99 -11.63
C LEU A 130 2.63 -0.19 -10.96
N ALA A 131 1.37 -0.46 -11.33
CA ALA A 131 0.66 -1.64 -10.84
C ALA A 131 1.39 -2.94 -11.20
N ARG A 132 1.86 -3.08 -12.45
CA ARG A 132 2.67 -4.23 -12.88
C ARG A 132 3.98 -4.32 -12.11
N ALA A 133 4.68 -3.19 -11.88
CA ALA A 133 5.91 -3.16 -11.11
C ALA A 133 5.70 -3.70 -9.69
N VAL A 134 4.65 -3.24 -9.01
CA VAL A 134 4.29 -3.69 -7.65
C VAL A 134 3.94 -5.18 -7.65
N LEU A 135 3.11 -5.64 -8.58
CA LEU A 135 2.70 -7.05 -8.68
C LEU A 135 3.90 -7.96 -9.02
N THR A 136 4.80 -7.51 -9.91
CA THR A 136 6.01 -8.25 -10.24
C THR A 136 6.95 -8.40 -9.04
N ALA A 137 6.99 -7.40 -8.14
CA ALA A 137 7.79 -7.46 -6.94
C ALA A 137 7.41 -8.64 -6.01
N PHE A 138 6.14 -9.06 -6.01
CA PHE A 138 5.71 -10.26 -5.26
C PHE A 138 6.35 -11.55 -5.80
N LEU A 139 6.82 -11.54 -7.03
CA LEU A 139 7.50 -12.67 -7.66
C LEU A 139 9.03 -12.57 -7.53
N SER A 140 9.56 -11.42 -7.13
CA SER A 140 10.99 -11.21 -6.91
C SER A 140 11.49 -11.98 -5.69
N SER A 141 12.61 -12.67 -5.83
CA SER A 141 13.20 -13.43 -4.72
C SER A 141 13.76 -12.55 -3.61
N SER A 142 14.20 -11.33 -3.93
CA SER A 142 14.89 -10.42 -3.00
C SER A 142 14.01 -9.88 -1.88
N ILE A 143 12.69 -9.72 -2.13
CA ILE A 143 11.73 -9.14 -1.17
C ILE A 143 10.50 -10.02 -0.93
N ARG A 144 10.45 -11.20 -1.54
CA ARG A 144 9.29 -12.12 -1.46
C ARG A 144 8.84 -12.39 -0.03
N ASP A 145 9.78 -12.73 0.86
CA ASP A 145 9.45 -13.09 2.24
C ASP A 145 8.90 -11.91 3.04
N LEU A 146 9.41 -10.71 2.78
CA LEU A 146 8.89 -9.49 3.40
C LEU A 146 7.49 -9.18 2.91
N LEU A 147 7.27 -9.23 1.59
CA LEU A 147 5.94 -9.00 1.00
C LEU A 147 4.93 -10.04 1.47
N SER A 148 5.33 -11.31 1.53
CA SER A 148 4.48 -12.41 2.01
C SER A 148 4.05 -12.20 3.47
N ARG A 149 4.97 -11.76 4.35
CA ARG A 149 4.64 -11.41 5.73
C ARG A 149 3.66 -10.24 5.80
N ASN A 150 3.92 -9.14 5.08
CA ASN A 150 3.04 -7.99 5.05
C ASN A 150 1.63 -8.34 4.55
N MET A 151 1.53 -9.18 3.53
CA MET A 151 0.25 -9.67 3.02
C MET A 151 -0.48 -10.54 4.05
N SER A 152 0.24 -11.40 4.77
CA SER A 152 -0.33 -12.24 5.82
C SER A 152 -0.83 -11.40 7.00
N ASP A 153 -0.05 -10.40 7.42
CA ASP A 153 -0.42 -9.47 8.48
C ASP A 153 -1.63 -8.62 8.10
N GLY A 154 -1.64 -8.09 6.86
CA GLY A 154 -2.79 -7.34 6.32
C GLY A 154 -4.06 -8.17 6.30
N ARG A 155 -3.97 -9.44 5.84
CA ARG A 155 -5.10 -10.37 5.84
C ARG A 155 -5.62 -10.66 7.26
N ARG A 156 -4.72 -10.85 8.24
CA ARG A 156 -5.12 -11.06 9.64
C ARG A 156 -5.87 -9.85 10.20
N MET A 157 -5.38 -8.63 9.96
CA MET A 157 -6.07 -7.40 10.37
C MET A 157 -7.41 -7.23 9.66
N ALA A 158 -7.50 -7.50 8.36
CA ALA A 158 -8.77 -7.51 7.64
C ALA A 158 -9.76 -8.54 8.22
N GLY A 159 -9.28 -9.73 8.60
CA GLY A 159 -10.07 -10.72 9.32
C GLY A 159 -10.68 -10.15 10.61
N ARG A 160 -9.91 -9.39 11.38
CA ARG A 160 -10.41 -8.75 12.58
C ARG A 160 -11.50 -7.71 12.31
N ILE A 161 -11.36 -6.92 11.23
CA ILE A 161 -12.40 -5.98 10.79
C ILE A 161 -13.69 -6.75 10.44
N LEU A 162 -13.58 -7.87 9.75
CA LEU A 162 -14.71 -8.72 9.36
C LEU A 162 -15.40 -9.36 10.58
N GLU A 163 -14.65 -9.80 11.59
CA GLU A 163 -15.18 -10.27 12.88
C GLU A 163 -16.02 -9.19 13.57
N LEU A 164 -15.51 -7.96 13.62
CA LEU A 164 -16.27 -6.83 14.15
C LEU A 164 -17.58 -6.60 13.37
N GLY A 165 -17.58 -6.82 12.06
CA GLY A 165 -18.77 -6.77 11.22
C GLY A 165 -19.80 -7.84 11.56
N GLN A 166 -19.37 -9.04 11.86
CA GLN A 166 -20.25 -10.13 12.34
C GLN A 166 -20.83 -9.80 13.71
N GLN A 167 -20.01 -9.32 14.64
CA GLN A 167 -20.45 -8.93 15.98
C GLN A 167 -21.49 -7.79 15.95
N ARG A 168 -21.38 -6.88 15.00
CA ARG A 168 -22.33 -5.77 14.79
C ARG A 168 -23.54 -6.13 13.94
N GLY A 169 -23.61 -7.38 13.43
CA GLY A 169 -24.69 -7.86 12.62
C GLY A 169 -24.75 -7.28 11.19
N GLU A 170 -23.65 -6.71 10.71
CA GLU A 170 -23.52 -6.23 9.32
C GLU A 170 -23.13 -7.36 8.35
N ILE A 171 -22.41 -8.39 8.83
CA ILE A 171 -21.90 -9.52 8.06
C ILE A 171 -22.54 -10.83 8.55
N ASP A 172 -22.77 -11.76 7.62
CA ASP A 172 -23.33 -13.08 7.94
C ASP A 172 -22.42 -13.83 8.93
N PRO A 173 -22.91 -14.17 10.14
CA PRO A 173 -22.10 -14.85 11.17
C PRO A 173 -21.75 -16.31 10.81
N LYS A 174 -22.36 -16.88 9.77
CA LYS A 174 -22.09 -18.25 9.30
C LYS A 174 -20.82 -18.35 8.46
N LEU A 175 -20.33 -17.22 7.94
CA LEU A 175 -19.14 -17.18 7.09
C LEU A 175 -17.86 -17.21 7.93
N LYS A 176 -16.83 -17.88 7.43
CA LYS A 176 -15.51 -17.93 8.08
C LYS A 176 -14.72 -16.67 7.75
N THR A 177 -14.28 -15.94 8.77
CA THR A 177 -13.56 -14.67 8.62
C THR A 177 -12.26 -14.81 7.86
N GLU A 178 -11.52 -15.93 8.03
CA GLU A 178 -10.29 -16.18 7.28
C GLU A 178 -10.54 -16.33 5.78
N GLN A 179 -11.65 -16.98 5.40
CA GLN A 179 -12.04 -17.14 3.99
C GLN A 179 -12.45 -15.80 3.39
N MET A 180 -13.24 -15.01 4.11
CA MET A 180 -13.64 -13.66 3.67
C MET A 180 -12.43 -12.74 3.51
N ALA A 181 -11.48 -12.77 4.46
CA ALA A 181 -10.25 -11.97 4.39
C ALA A 181 -9.36 -12.38 3.20
N LEU A 182 -9.26 -13.68 2.92
CA LEU A 182 -8.57 -14.18 1.73
C LEU A 182 -9.27 -13.73 0.44
N GLN A 183 -10.60 -13.81 0.38
CA GLN A 183 -11.39 -13.35 -0.77
C GLN A 183 -11.25 -11.85 -1.01
N LEU A 184 -11.25 -11.04 0.04
CA LEU A 184 -11.01 -9.59 -0.06
C LEU A 184 -9.63 -9.30 -0.67
N GLN A 185 -8.59 -10.00 -0.21
CA GLN A 185 -7.24 -9.89 -0.74
C GLN A 185 -7.14 -10.33 -2.21
N GLN A 186 -7.78 -11.45 -2.56
CA GLN A 186 -7.84 -11.96 -3.95
C GLN A 186 -8.58 -10.98 -4.87
N SER A 187 -9.69 -10.40 -4.41
CA SER A 187 -10.44 -9.39 -5.15
C SER A 187 -9.59 -8.15 -5.44
N PHE A 188 -8.83 -7.69 -4.45
CA PHE A 188 -7.89 -6.59 -4.63
C PHE A 188 -6.80 -6.91 -5.67
N LEU A 189 -6.07 -8.01 -5.47
CA LEU A 189 -4.98 -8.40 -6.35
C LEU A 189 -5.45 -8.70 -7.77
N GLY A 190 -6.58 -9.40 -7.92
CA GLY A 190 -7.17 -9.71 -9.21
C GLY A 190 -7.62 -8.46 -9.96
N THR A 191 -8.26 -7.51 -9.26
CA THR A 191 -8.68 -6.22 -9.84
C THR A 191 -7.48 -5.43 -10.34
N MET A 192 -6.43 -5.31 -9.52
CA MET A 192 -5.20 -4.61 -9.88
C MET A 192 -4.48 -5.27 -11.05
N LEU A 193 -4.38 -6.61 -11.04
CA LEU A 193 -3.71 -7.37 -12.10
C LEU A 193 -4.44 -7.20 -13.43
N LEU A 194 -5.74 -7.48 -13.47
CA LEU A 194 -6.52 -7.38 -14.72
C LEU A 194 -6.54 -5.96 -15.27
N TRP A 195 -6.72 -4.97 -14.40
CA TRP A 195 -6.63 -3.58 -14.83
C TRP A 195 -5.24 -3.23 -15.40
N SER A 196 -4.16 -3.68 -14.77
CA SER A 196 -2.80 -3.42 -15.23
C SER A 196 -2.48 -4.05 -16.59
N LEU A 197 -3.14 -5.15 -16.94
CA LEU A 197 -2.95 -5.85 -18.21
C LEU A 197 -3.79 -5.26 -19.35
N HIS A 198 -5.02 -4.86 -19.08
CA HIS A 198 -5.98 -4.48 -20.11
C HIS A 198 -6.16 -2.96 -20.22
N GLY A 199 -6.11 -2.21 -19.11
CA GLY A 199 -6.15 -0.74 -19.09
C GLY A 199 -7.42 -0.06 -19.64
N GLU A 200 -8.41 -0.84 -20.11
CA GLU A 200 -9.57 -0.35 -20.86
C GLU A 200 -10.60 0.36 -19.97
N GLN A 201 -10.67 0.00 -18.69
CA GLN A 201 -11.61 0.59 -17.73
C GLN A 201 -10.92 1.55 -16.78
N LYS A 202 -11.65 2.56 -16.29
CA LYS A 202 -11.18 3.36 -15.16
C LYS A 202 -11.03 2.46 -13.93
N LEU A 203 -9.85 2.45 -13.33
CA LEU A 203 -9.56 1.63 -12.14
C LEU A 203 -10.61 1.79 -11.05
N GLN A 204 -11.05 3.04 -10.78
CA GLN A 204 -12.08 3.31 -9.77
C GLN A 204 -13.38 2.53 -10.02
N SER A 205 -13.82 2.39 -11.28
CA SER A 205 -15.01 1.61 -11.62
C SER A 205 -14.80 0.12 -11.37
N ALA A 206 -13.63 -0.42 -11.70
CA ALA A 206 -13.29 -1.82 -11.46
C ALA A 206 -13.19 -2.12 -9.94
N VAL A 207 -12.59 -1.21 -9.19
CA VAL A 207 -12.46 -1.28 -7.72
C VAL A 207 -13.85 -1.27 -7.07
N GLU A 208 -14.70 -0.32 -7.45
CA GLU A 208 -16.08 -0.21 -6.94
C GLU A 208 -16.89 -1.48 -7.25
N ALA A 209 -16.87 -1.95 -8.49
CA ALA A 209 -17.58 -3.16 -8.88
C ALA A 209 -17.11 -4.39 -8.09
N SER A 210 -15.78 -4.55 -7.94
CA SER A 210 -15.18 -5.65 -7.20
C SER A 210 -15.57 -5.62 -5.72
N PHE A 211 -15.53 -4.44 -5.09
CA PHE A 211 -15.95 -4.27 -3.71
C PHE A 211 -17.45 -4.57 -3.53
N GLN A 212 -18.33 -4.09 -4.42
CA GLN A 212 -19.76 -4.34 -4.34
C GLN A 212 -20.09 -5.83 -4.48
N HIS A 213 -19.39 -6.57 -5.34
CA HIS A 213 -19.57 -8.02 -5.44
C HIS A 213 -19.14 -8.73 -4.16
N PHE A 214 -17.99 -8.38 -3.64
CA PHE A 214 -17.52 -8.93 -2.37
C PHE A 214 -18.50 -8.65 -1.23
N TRP A 215 -18.92 -7.38 -1.07
CA TRP A 215 -19.84 -6.98 0.00
C TRP A 215 -21.18 -7.72 -0.07
N ARG A 216 -21.78 -7.84 -1.27
CA ARG A 216 -23.04 -8.57 -1.46
C ARG A 216 -22.93 -10.05 -1.07
N ALA A 217 -21.75 -10.64 -1.22
CA ALA A 217 -21.52 -12.04 -0.87
C ALA A 217 -21.44 -12.27 0.65
N ILE A 218 -21.04 -11.25 1.42
CA ILE A 218 -20.79 -11.39 2.86
C ILE A 218 -21.80 -10.66 3.75
N ALA A 219 -22.55 -9.70 3.22
CA ALA A 219 -23.52 -8.93 3.98
C ALA A 219 -24.62 -9.82 4.56
N LYS A 220 -25.01 -9.54 5.79
CA LYS A 220 -26.19 -10.18 6.40
C LYS A 220 -27.44 -9.79 5.62
N LYS A 221 -28.21 -10.78 5.20
CA LYS A 221 -29.50 -10.61 4.54
C LYS A 221 -30.59 -10.31 5.57
#